data_384e8e67a5b9beebe26dd01e76e66610
#
_entry.id   384e8e67a5b9beebe26dd01e76e66610
#
_cell.length_a   1.000
_cell.length_b   1.000
_cell.length_c   1.000
_cell.angle_alpha   90.00
_cell.angle_beta   90.00
_cell.angle_gamma   90.00
#
_symmetry.space_group_name_H-M   'P 1'
#
loop_
_entity.id
_entity.type
_entity.pdbx_description
1 polymer ?
#
loop_
_entity_poly.entity_id
_entity_poly.type
_entity_poly.pdbx_seq_one_letter_code
_entity_poly.pdbx_strand_id
1 'polypeptide(L)' 'MMILNYESKKQLKENIGKELNHTETSLFGIEYKSNGSFAGCNRPHITGYKREFFAEVTMQNDKIVSVM' A
#
# COMPACT_ATOMS: atom_id res chain seq x y z
N MET A 1 -6.65 0.17 -8.74
CA MET A 1 -6.18 -0.26 -7.42
C MET A 1 -4.75 0.23 -7.22
N MET A 2 -4.45 0.67 -6.01
CA MET A 2 -3.12 1.19 -5.70
C MET A 2 -2.07 0.07 -5.67
N ILE A 3 -0.86 0.37 -6.12
CA ILE A 3 0.26 -0.57 -6.04
C ILE A 3 1.05 -0.26 -4.78
N LEU A 4 1.20 -1.29 -3.93
CA LEU A 4 1.99 -1.20 -2.71
C LEU A 4 3.38 -1.76 -3.01
N ASN A 5 4.41 -0.93 -2.97
CA ASN A 5 5.77 -1.30 -3.37
C ASN A 5 6.51 -2.04 -2.25
N TYR A 6 5.96 -3.20 -1.88
CA TYR A 6 6.52 -4.05 -0.82
C TYR A 6 6.55 -5.49 -1.31
N GLU A 7 7.54 -6.23 -0.88
CA GLU A 7 7.74 -7.61 -1.29
C GLU A 7 6.69 -8.54 -0.69
N SER A 8 6.26 -8.25 0.53
CA SER A 8 5.26 -9.06 1.22
C SER A 8 4.45 -8.20 2.17
N LYS A 9 3.31 -8.74 2.62
CA LYS A 9 2.47 -8.08 3.61
C LYS A 9 3.22 -7.90 4.93
N LYS A 10 4.08 -8.85 5.27
CA LYS A 10 4.92 -8.76 6.47
C LYS A 10 5.84 -7.54 6.39
N GLN A 11 6.47 -7.33 5.24
CA GLN A 11 7.33 -6.16 5.05
C GLN A 11 6.53 -4.87 5.16
N LEU A 12 5.32 -4.85 4.62
CA LEU A 12 4.44 -3.68 4.74
C LEU A 12 4.11 -3.41 6.22
N LYS A 13 3.80 -4.45 6.99
CA LYS A 13 3.52 -4.30 8.42
C LYS A 13 4.71 -3.79 9.21
N GLU A 14 5.93 -4.15 8.78
CA GLU A 14 7.15 -3.68 9.44
C GLU A 14 7.37 -2.18 9.23
N ASN A 15 6.66 -1.58 8.29
CA ASN A 15 6.76 -0.15 8.00
C ASN A 15 5.66 0.69 8.65
N ILE A 16 4.89 0.10 9.57
CA ILE A 16 3.91 0.85 10.36
C ILE A 16 4.65 1.96 11.12
N GLY A 17 4.12 3.18 11.06
CA GLY A 17 4.73 4.37 11.63
C GLY A 17 5.60 5.14 10.64
N LYS A 18 5.75 4.62 9.41
CA LYS A 18 6.51 5.26 8.35
C LYS A 18 5.60 5.63 7.19
N GLU A 19 6.11 6.43 6.27
CA GLU A 19 5.37 6.79 5.07
C GLU A 19 5.18 5.56 4.17
N LEU A 20 4.09 5.56 3.41
CA LEU A 20 3.76 4.47 2.50
C LEU A 20 4.49 4.65 1.17
N ASN A 21 5.19 3.61 0.75
CA ASN A 21 5.80 3.55 -0.57
C ASN A 21 4.78 2.92 -1.53
N HIS A 22 4.18 3.73 -2.38
CA HIS A 22 3.09 3.30 -3.24
C HIS A 22 3.19 3.93 -4.62
N THR A 23 2.47 3.34 -5.58
CA THR A 23 2.30 3.90 -6.91
C THR A 23 0.81 4.02 -7.18
N GLU A 24 0.37 5.22 -7.56
CA GLU A 24 -1.02 5.49 -7.88
C GLU A 24 -1.29 5.14 -9.34
N THR A 25 -2.29 4.27 -9.58
CA THR A 25 -2.64 3.84 -10.93
C THR A 25 -4.07 4.16 -11.31
N SER A 26 -4.82 4.85 -10.45
CA SER A 26 -6.21 5.17 -10.73
C SER A 26 -6.34 6.18 -11.87
N LEU A 27 -7.25 5.90 -12.80
CA LEU A 27 -7.55 6.81 -13.89
C LEU A 27 -8.66 7.81 -13.53
N PHE A 28 -9.42 7.52 -12.49
CA PHE A 28 -10.62 8.29 -12.14
C PHE A 28 -10.50 9.06 -10.84
N GLY A 29 -9.30 9.11 -10.28
CA GLY A 29 -9.05 9.83 -9.05
C GLY A 29 -7.99 9.18 -8.20
N ILE A 30 -7.55 9.89 -7.19
CA ILE A 30 -6.49 9.43 -6.29
C ILE A 30 -7.09 8.52 -5.23
N GLU A 31 -6.58 7.30 -5.11
CA GLU A 31 -7.00 6.36 -4.07
C GLU A 31 -6.29 6.59 -2.74
N TYR A 32 -5.12 7.20 -2.79
CA TYR A 32 -4.34 7.48 -1.59
C TYR A 32 -5.02 8.50 -0.69
N LYS A 33 -5.01 8.21 0.61
CA LYS A 33 -5.54 9.12 1.61
C LYS A 33 -4.49 9.29 2.71
N SER A 34 -4.18 10.54 3.04
CA SER A 34 -3.25 10.81 4.15
C SER A 34 -3.88 10.50 5.50
N ASN A 35 -5.21 10.52 5.58
CA ASN A 35 -5.97 10.13 6.76
C ASN A 35 -7.16 9.29 6.29
N GLY A 36 -7.17 8.02 6.65
CA GLY A 36 -8.22 7.10 6.25
C GLY A 36 -7.64 5.79 5.78
N SER A 37 -8.48 4.90 5.25
CA SER A 37 -8.04 3.59 4.80
C SER A 37 -8.34 3.37 3.32
N PHE A 38 -7.54 2.50 2.71
CA PHE A 38 -7.71 2.10 1.32
C PHE A 38 -7.09 0.72 1.12
N ALA A 39 -7.46 0.07 0.02
CA ALA A 39 -6.94 -1.25 -0.31
C ALA A 39 -5.95 -1.16 -1.46
N GLY A 40 -5.02 -2.09 -1.51
CA GLY A 40 -4.06 -2.18 -2.58
C GLY A 40 -3.40 -3.55 -2.64
N CYS A 41 -2.55 -3.73 -3.64
CA CYS A 41 -1.76 -4.95 -3.77
C CYS A 41 -0.39 -4.59 -4.33
N ASN A 42 0.55 -5.54 -4.25
CA ASN A 42 1.91 -5.28 -4.71
C ASN A 42 2.13 -5.50 -6.21
N ARG A 43 1.16 -6.07 -6.91
CA ARG A 43 1.22 -6.33 -8.35
C ARG A 43 2.58 -6.83 -8.83
N PRO A 44 2.95 -8.09 -8.53
CA PRO A 44 4.29 -8.61 -8.84
C PRO A 44 4.68 -8.55 -10.31
N HIS A 45 3.70 -8.65 -11.20
CA HIS A 45 3.95 -8.59 -12.64
C HIS A 45 4.41 -7.19 -13.11
N ILE A 46 4.20 -6.18 -12.30
CA ILE A 46 4.65 -4.80 -12.56
C ILE A 46 5.90 -4.49 -11.75
N THR A 47 5.89 -4.84 -10.45
CA THR A 47 6.98 -4.50 -9.54
C THR A 47 8.13 -5.50 -9.53
N GLY A 48 7.91 -6.70 -10.09
CA GLY A 48 8.92 -7.76 -10.12
C GLY A 48 9.00 -8.59 -8.85
N TYR A 49 8.12 -8.40 -7.91
CA TYR A 49 8.09 -9.21 -6.68
C TYR A 49 7.56 -10.61 -6.97
N LYS A 50 7.91 -11.56 -6.10
CA LYS A 50 7.57 -12.98 -6.34
C LYS A 50 6.16 -13.35 -5.92
N ARG A 51 5.62 -12.71 -4.89
CA ARG A 51 4.30 -13.03 -4.35
C ARG A 51 3.36 -11.84 -4.42
N GLU A 52 2.12 -12.13 -4.81
CA GLU A 52 1.06 -11.14 -4.75
C GLU A 52 0.40 -11.19 -3.40
N PHE A 53 0.12 -10.02 -2.83
CA PHE A 53 -0.70 -9.92 -1.63
C PHE A 53 -1.65 -8.73 -1.77
N PHE A 54 -2.77 -8.81 -1.06
CA PHE A 54 -3.71 -7.72 -0.94
C PHE A 54 -3.73 -7.24 0.50
N ALA A 55 -3.83 -5.96 0.71
CA ALA A 55 -3.84 -5.40 2.04
C ALA A 55 -4.73 -4.17 2.10
N GLU A 56 -5.34 -3.95 3.27
CA GLU A 56 -6.02 -2.70 3.57
C GLU A 56 -5.11 -1.91 4.50
N VAL A 57 -4.77 -0.71 4.07
CA VAL A 57 -3.84 0.16 4.79
C VAL A 57 -4.62 1.34 5.37
N THR A 58 -4.43 1.60 6.65
CA THR A 58 -4.98 2.77 7.31
C THR A 58 -3.85 3.77 7.55
N MET A 59 -4.06 5.01 7.12
CA MET A 59 -3.07 6.08 7.23
C MET A 59 -3.54 7.15 8.20
N GLN A 60 -2.59 7.79 8.84
CA GLN A 60 -2.84 8.97 9.67
C GLN A 60 -1.61 9.88 9.56
N ASN A 61 -1.83 11.15 9.17
CA ASN A 61 -0.76 12.13 8.98
C ASN A 61 0.33 11.61 8.03
N ASP A 62 -0.08 10.97 6.92
CA ASP A 62 0.80 10.39 5.92
C ASP A 62 1.67 9.24 6.43
N LYS A 63 1.28 8.62 7.54
CA LYS A 63 2.01 7.47 8.10
C LYS A 63 1.08 6.27 8.22
N ILE A 64 1.63 5.09 7.98
CA ILE A 64 0.88 3.85 8.13
C ILE A 64 0.63 3.62 9.63
N VAL A 65 -0.64 3.44 10.01
CA VAL A 65 -0.99 3.13 11.40
C VAL A 65 -1.53 1.72 11.55
N SER A 66 -2.03 1.11 10.47
CA SER A 66 -2.58 -0.23 10.52
C SER A 66 -2.52 -0.88 9.14
N VAL A 67 -2.30 -2.18 9.11
CA VAL A 67 -2.31 -3.00 7.89
C VAL A 67 -3.11 -4.26 8.18
N MET A 68 -4.11 -4.52 7.33
CA MET A 68 -4.90 -5.75 7.44
C MET A 68 -4.83 -6.61 6.21
#